data_1cbdd70df43c1b3aba5448f146de7937
#
_entry.id   1cbdd70df43c1b3aba5448f146de7937
#
_cell.length_a   1.000
_cell.length_b   1.000
_cell.length_c   1.000
_cell.angle_alpha   90.00
_cell.angle_beta   90.00
_cell.angle_gamma   90.00
#
_symmetry.space_group_name_H-M   'P 1'
#
loop_
_entity.id
_entity.type
_entity.pdbx_description
1 polymer ?
#
loop_
_entity_poly.entity_id
_entity_poly.type
_entity_poly.pdbx_seq_one_letter_code
_entity_poly.pdbx_strand_id
1 'polypeptide(L)'
;MKHFKSALLLAIFVALGTFGKTTFAADPVEQAIAACEYELTHFCSSVTPGEGRLMMCLGAHEDKVSLGCALAVYDAAVAIDVLAQLIVAIGSSCEQEIANYCATPISDTEAVVAAGQGQVVACLAAHEADLGSGCKSIIGELIAN
;
A
#
# COMPACT_ATOMS: atom_id res chain seq x y z
N MET A 1 48.81 31.98 3.70
CA MET A 1 47.75 31.99 2.68
C MET A 1 47.36 30.59 2.16
N LYS A 2 48.02 29.49 2.61
CA LYS A 2 47.71 28.12 2.15
C LYS A 2 46.61 27.41 3.00
N HIS A 3 46.37 27.86 4.24
CA HIS A 3 45.43 27.25 5.16
C HIS A 3 43.98 27.75 5.03
N PHE A 4 43.77 28.90 4.35
CA PHE A 4 42.44 29.50 4.17
C PHE A 4 41.61 28.79 3.07
N LYS A 5 42.28 28.18 2.09
CA LYS A 5 41.62 27.44 0.99
C LYS A 5 41.10 26.05 1.41
N SER A 6 41.73 25.40 2.41
CA SER A 6 41.29 24.11 2.91
C SER A 6 40.05 24.18 3.80
N ALA A 7 39.87 25.27 4.56
CA ALA A 7 38.69 25.45 5.42
C ALA A 7 37.42 25.72 4.61
N LEU A 8 37.54 26.35 3.42
CA LEU A 8 36.38 26.65 2.57
C LEU A 8 35.83 25.42 1.86
N LEU A 9 36.69 24.43 1.56
CA LEU A 9 36.24 23.19 0.90
C LEU A 9 35.55 22.21 1.87
N LEU A 10 35.88 22.25 3.16
CA LEU A 10 35.20 21.43 4.17
C LEU A 10 33.78 21.94 4.50
N ALA A 11 33.54 23.25 4.39
CA ALA A 11 32.23 23.84 4.66
C ALA A 11 31.17 23.52 3.57
N ILE A 12 31.61 23.23 2.34
CA ILE A 12 30.69 22.91 1.22
C ILE A 12 30.19 21.49 1.28
N PHE A 13 30.94 20.55 1.89
CA PHE A 13 30.52 19.14 1.99
C PHE A 13 29.47 18.86 3.08
N VAL A 14 29.32 19.75 4.07
CA VAL A 14 28.32 19.61 5.15
C VAL A 14 26.94 20.08 4.70
N ALA A 15 26.83 20.92 3.67
CA ALA A 15 25.56 21.46 3.19
C ALA A 15 24.80 20.54 2.23
N LEU A 16 25.38 19.45 1.75
CA LEU A 16 24.76 18.49 0.81
C LEU A 16 24.24 17.21 1.48
N GLY A 17 24.31 17.12 2.81
CA GLY A 17 23.94 15.94 3.60
C GLY A 17 22.50 15.91 4.10
N THR A 18 21.58 16.70 3.57
CA THR A 18 20.14 16.46 3.81
C THR A 18 19.65 15.37 2.86
N PHE A 19 20.01 14.12 3.16
CA PHE A 19 19.22 13.00 2.67
C PHE A 19 17.78 13.27 3.11
N GLY A 20 16.95 13.73 2.18
CA GLY A 20 15.53 13.80 2.38
C GLY A 20 15.08 12.42 2.84
N LYS A 21 14.64 12.34 4.09
CA LYS A 21 13.86 11.18 4.51
C LYS A 21 12.69 11.12 3.54
N THR A 22 12.69 10.14 2.64
CA THR A 22 11.48 9.76 1.93
C THR A 22 10.52 9.33 3.02
N THR A 23 9.69 10.25 3.47
CA THR A 23 8.51 9.90 4.26
C THR A 23 7.63 9.13 3.29
N PHE A 24 7.66 7.80 3.36
CA PHE A 24 6.57 7.02 2.81
C PHE A 24 5.29 7.64 3.37
N ALA A 25 4.38 8.04 2.48
CA ALA A 25 3.07 8.46 2.91
C ALA A 25 2.52 7.33 3.81
N ALA A 26 2.13 7.66 5.04
CA ALA A 26 1.60 6.65 5.94
C ALA A 26 0.41 5.96 5.26
N ASP A 27 0.29 4.64 5.47
CA ASP A 27 -0.83 3.85 4.95
C ASP A 27 -2.16 4.55 5.28
N PRO A 28 -3.06 4.75 4.32
CA PRO A 28 -4.33 5.44 4.57
C PRO A 28 -5.16 4.82 5.70
N VAL A 29 -5.04 3.51 5.91
CA VAL A 29 -5.70 2.81 7.01
C VAL A 29 -5.05 3.17 8.35
N GLU A 30 -3.72 3.21 8.42
CA GLU A 30 -3.00 3.65 9.63
C GLU A 30 -3.30 5.11 9.97
N GLN A 31 -3.41 5.97 8.95
CA GLN A 31 -3.81 7.36 9.14
C GLN A 31 -5.24 7.46 9.69
N ALA A 32 -6.18 6.66 9.18
CA ALA A 32 -7.54 6.62 9.69
C ALA A 32 -7.58 6.12 11.14
N ILE A 33 -6.82 5.08 11.50
CA ILE A 33 -6.71 4.57 12.86
C ILE A 33 -6.18 5.67 13.79
N ALA A 34 -5.13 6.38 13.40
CA ALA A 34 -4.56 7.46 14.20
C ALA A 34 -5.52 8.65 14.36
N ALA A 35 -6.20 9.04 13.29
CA ALA A 35 -7.18 10.13 13.33
C ALA A 35 -8.43 9.81 14.16
N CYS A 36 -8.78 8.52 14.27
CA CYS A 36 -9.94 8.01 15.01
C CYS A 36 -9.60 7.45 16.40
N GLU A 37 -8.38 7.65 16.91
CA GLU A 37 -7.92 7.05 18.17
C GLU A 37 -8.89 7.32 19.33
N TYR A 38 -9.40 8.54 19.42
CA TYR A 38 -10.37 8.92 20.46
C TYR A 38 -11.66 8.12 20.34
N GLU A 39 -12.26 8.08 19.18
CA GLU A 39 -13.53 7.39 18.92
C GLU A 39 -13.39 5.89 19.10
N LEU A 40 -12.29 5.32 18.60
CA LEU A 40 -12.01 3.89 18.75
C LEU A 40 -11.85 3.48 20.21
N THR A 41 -11.20 4.31 21.02
CA THR A 41 -10.99 4.00 22.45
C THR A 41 -12.24 4.23 23.28
N HIS A 42 -13.07 5.24 22.96
CA HIS A 42 -14.23 5.60 23.78
C HIS A 42 -15.51 4.89 23.37
N PHE A 43 -15.70 4.64 22.08
CA PHE A 43 -16.96 4.06 21.59
C PHE A 43 -16.79 2.63 21.07
N CYS A 44 -15.59 2.24 20.63
CA CYS A 44 -15.35 0.95 19.97
C CYS A 44 -14.35 0.05 20.71
N SER A 45 -14.01 0.36 21.96
CA SER A 45 -12.99 -0.39 22.74
C SER A 45 -13.30 -1.86 22.96
N SER A 46 -14.58 -2.26 22.89
CA SER A 46 -15.01 -3.66 23.01
C SER A 46 -15.04 -4.43 21.66
N VAL A 47 -14.77 -3.74 20.55
CA VAL A 47 -14.83 -4.31 19.21
C VAL A 47 -13.47 -4.87 18.83
N THR A 48 -13.41 -6.18 18.55
CA THR A 48 -12.19 -6.82 18.03
C THR A 48 -11.95 -6.35 16.59
N PRO A 49 -10.75 -5.84 16.25
CA PRO A 49 -10.41 -5.44 14.88
C PRO A 49 -10.54 -6.58 13.86
N GLY A 50 -10.77 -6.23 12.61
CA GLY A 50 -10.87 -7.14 11.48
C GLY A 50 -12.27 -7.14 10.84
N GLU A 51 -12.37 -7.61 9.61
CA GLU A 51 -13.62 -7.77 8.84
C GLU A 51 -14.51 -6.51 8.80
N GLY A 52 -13.93 -5.33 8.84
CA GLY A 52 -14.66 -4.06 8.82
C GLY A 52 -15.40 -3.72 10.14
N ARG A 53 -15.24 -4.50 11.21
CA ARG A 53 -15.99 -4.30 12.47
C ARG A 53 -15.78 -2.93 13.09
N LEU A 54 -14.56 -2.38 13.03
CA LEU A 54 -14.30 -1.02 13.53
C LEU A 54 -15.03 0.04 12.70
N MET A 55 -15.09 -0.12 11.37
CA MET A 55 -15.88 0.75 10.48
C MET A 55 -17.37 0.71 10.82
N MET A 56 -17.91 -0.49 11.05
CA MET A 56 -19.32 -0.65 11.46
C MET A 56 -19.59 0.00 12.82
N CYS A 57 -18.65 -0.12 13.76
CA CYS A 57 -18.75 0.53 15.06
C CYS A 57 -18.75 2.06 14.93
N LEU A 58 -17.82 2.64 14.18
CA LEU A 58 -17.76 4.08 13.92
C LEU A 58 -19.06 4.56 13.25
N GLY A 59 -19.58 3.80 12.28
CA GLY A 59 -20.86 4.10 11.62
C GLY A 59 -22.06 4.06 12.60
N ALA A 60 -22.05 3.16 13.58
CA ALA A 60 -23.09 3.11 14.61
C ALA A 60 -23.04 4.31 15.56
N HIS A 61 -21.93 5.03 15.61
CA HIS A 61 -21.70 6.23 16.43
C HIS A 61 -21.45 7.48 15.59
N GLU A 62 -21.97 7.54 14.36
CA GLU A 62 -21.71 8.62 13.38
C GLU A 62 -21.99 10.03 13.93
N ASP A 63 -22.97 10.16 14.84
CA ASP A 63 -23.34 11.39 15.51
C ASP A 63 -22.26 11.92 16.50
N LYS A 64 -21.27 11.08 16.83
CA LYS A 64 -20.19 11.36 17.80
C LYS A 64 -18.81 11.34 17.17
N VAL A 65 -18.71 10.94 15.90
CA VAL A 65 -17.44 10.90 15.18
C VAL A 65 -17.00 12.31 14.82
N SER A 66 -15.75 12.66 15.14
CA SER A 66 -15.19 13.95 14.78
C SER A 66 -15.02 14.07 13.25
N LEU A 67 -15.05 15.31 12.74
CA LEU A 67 -14.84 15.57 11.31
C LEU A 67 -13.47 15.02 10.83
N GLY A 68 -12.43 15.13 11.67
CA GLY A 68 -11.09 14.60 11.34
C GLY A 68 -11.08 13.09 11.14
N CYS A 69 -11.72 12.36 12.06
CA CYS A 69 -11.90 10.91 11.93
C CYS A 69 -12.76 10.56 10.70
N ALA A 70 -13.89 11.23 10.50
CA ALA A 70 -14.77 10.97 9.35
C ALA A 70 -14.07 11.15 8.01
N LEU A 71 -13.28 12.23 7.84
CA LEU A 71 -12.51 12.47 6.62
C LEU A 71 -11.43 11.41 6.41
N ALA A 72 -10.68 11.06 7.46
CA ALA A 72 -9.63 10.03 7.36
C ALA A 72 -10.20 8.65 7.02
N VAL A 73 -11.36 8.29 7.56
CA VAL A 73 -12.08 7.07 7.20
C VAL A 73 -12.53 7.10 5.73
N TYR A 74 -13.02 8.24 5.25
CA TYR A 74 -13.40 8.40 3.85
C TYR A 74 -12.19 8.23 2.91
N ASP A 75 -11.06 8.87 3.21
CA ASP A 75 -9.84 8.75 2.43
C ASP A 75 -9.31 7.30 2.38
N ALA A 76 -9.37 6.59 3.51
CA ALA A 76 -9.01 5.17 3.58
C ALA A 76 -9.97 4.31 2.73
N ALA A 77 -11.27 4.59 2.76
CA ALA A 77 -12.24 3.87 1.95
C ALA A 77 -12.01 4.07 0.45
N VAL A 78 -11.70 5.29 0.01
CA VAL A 78 -11.34 5.58 -1.39
C VAL A 78 -10.08 4.83 -1.80
N ALA A 79 -9.06 4.81 -0.95
CA ALA A 79 -7.81 4.09 -1.24
C ALA A 79 -8.05 2.56 -1.37
N ILE A 80 -8.90 1.98 -0.52
CA ILE A 80 -9.28 0.56 -0.60
C ILE A 80 -10.04 0.27 -1.89
N ASP A 81 -10.95 1.15 -2.31
CA ASP A 81 -11.71 0.98 -3.56
C ASP A 81 -10.80 0.98 -4.78
N VAL A 82 -9.85 1.92 -4.85
CA VAL A 82 -8.83 1.97 -5.92
C VAL A 82 -8.00 0.68 -5.94
N LEU A 83 -7.58 0.17 -4.78
CA LEU A 83 -6.83 -1.07 -4.68
C LEU A 83 -7.67 -2.28 -5.14
N ALA A 84 -8.96 -2.32 -4.78
CA ALA A 84 -9.86 -3.39 -5.22
C ALA A 84 -10.02 -3.41 -6.75
N GLN A 85 -10.18 -2.24 -7.38
CA GLN A 85 -10.24 -2.11 -8.83
C GLN A 85 -8.95 -2.57 -9.50
N LEU A 86 -7.80 -2.24 -8.91
CA LEU A 86 -6.49 -2.68 -9.40
C LEU A 86 -6.34 -4.21 -9.33
N ILE A 87 -6.77 -4.84 -8.23
CA ILE A 87 -6.76 -6.30 -8.08
C ILE A 87 -7.60 -6.96 -9.17
N VAL A 88 -8.79 -6.42 -9.46
CA VAL A 88 -9.66 -6.91 -10.54
C VAL A 88 -8.99 -6.74 -11.90
N ALA A 89 -8.36 -5.59 -12.16
CA ALA A 89 -7.65 -5.33 -13.42
C ALA A 89 -6.46 -6.29 -13.62
N ILE A 90 -5.66 -6.54 -12.58
CA ILE A 90 -4.57 -7.54 -12.62
C ILE A 90 -5.14 -8.92 -12.90
N GLY A 91 -6.16 -9.34 -12.14
CA GLY A 91 -6.82 -10.65 -12.30
C GLY A 91 -7.30 -10.87 -13.73
N SER A 92 -7.97 -9.89 -14.34
CA SER A 92 -8.50 -10.01 -15.69
C SER A 92 -7.45 -9.91 -16.79
N SER A 93 -6.42 -9.09 -16.62
CA SER A 93 -5.40 -8.86 -17.66
C SER A 93 -4.22 -9.80 -17.57
N CYS A 94 -4.01 -10.45 -16.42
CA CYS A 94 -2.88 -11.35 -16.15
C CYS A 94 -3.32 -12.79 -15.84
N GLU A 95 -4.57 -13.16 -16.12
CA GLU A 95 -5.14 -14.47 -15.73
C GLU A 95 -4.26 -15.64 -16.19
N GLN A 96 -3.82 -15.61 -17.45
CA GLN A 96 -3.01 -16.68 -18.02
C GLN A 96 -1.59 -16.72 -17.41
N GLU A 97 -0.98 -15.57 -17.21
CA GLU A 97 0.34 -15.46 -16.62
C GLU A 97 0.35 -15.86 -15.15
N ILE A 98 -0.70 -15.47 -14.40
CA ILE A 98 -0.88 -15.93 -13.02
C ILE A 98 -0.99 -17.44 -12.97
N ALA A 99 -1.80 -18.05 -13.86
CA ALA A 99 -1.96 -19.49 -13.91
C ALA A 99 -0.67 -20.21 -14.30
N ASN A 100 0.09 -19.65 -15.24
CA ASN A 100 1.30 -20.30 -15.78
C ASN A 100 2.52 -20.15 -14.88
N TYR A 101 2.69 -18.99 -14.22
CA TYR A 101 3.92 -18.66 -13.52
C TYR A 101 3.76 -18.54 -12.00
N CYS A 102 2.55 -18.19 -11.52
CA CYS A 102 2.33 -17.83 -10.11
C CYS A 102 1.41 -18.79 -9.36
N ALA A 103 0.81 -19.77 -10.05
CA ALA A 103 -0.03 -20.80 -9.44
C ALA A 103 0.82 -22.01 -9.02
N THR A 104 0.62 -22.50 -7.80
CA THR A 104 1.22 -23.75 -7.32
C THR A 104 0.20 -24.87 -7.44
N PRO A 105 0.46 -25.93 -8.22
CA PRO A 105 -0.44 -27.06 -8.33
C PRO A 105 -0.53 -27.79 -6.99
N ILE A 106 -1.73 -28.02 -6.50
CA ILE A 106 -2.01 -28.84 -5.31
C ILE A 106 -2.56 -30.21 -5.66
N SER A 107 -3.05 -30.38 -6.92
CA SER A 107 -3.48 -31.65 -7.51
C SER A 107 -3.42 -31.55 -9.04
N ASP A 108 -3.68 -32.67 -9.75
CA ASP A 108 -3.70 -32.70 -11.22
C ASP A 108 -4.78 -31.79 -11.85
N THR A 109 -5.73 -31.34 -11.07
CA THR A 109 -6.90 -30.54 -11.53
C THR A 109 -7.07 -29.23 -10.80
N GLU A 110 -6.25 -28.94 -9.76
CA GLU A 110 -6.42 -27.78 -8.92
C GLU A 110 -5.06 -27.12 -8.62
N ALA A 111 -5.00 -25.80 -8.76
CA ALA A 111 -3.83 -24.99 -8.43
C ALA A 111 -4.22 -23.84 -7.51
N VAL A 112 -3.35 -23.50 -6.57
CA VAL A 112 -3.51 -22.36 -5.65
C VAL A 112 -2.52 -21.27 -6.02
N VAL A 113 -3.03 -20.06 -6.14
CA VAL A 113 -2.20 -18.87 -6.25
C VAL A 113 -1.89 -18.40 -4.83
N ALA A 114 -0.61 -18.27 -4.50
CA ALA A 114 -0.19 -17.63 -3.26
C ALA A 114 -0.60 -16.14 -3.32
N ALA A 115 -1.78 -15.83 -2.79
CA ALA A 115 -2.34 -14.50 -2.79
C ALA A 115 -2.12 -13.82 -1.42
N GLY A 116 -1.89 -12.51 -1.44
CA GLY A 116 -1.69 -11.68 -0.26
C GLY A 116 -0.29 -11.04 -0.23
N GLN A 117 -0.16 -9.96 0.51
CA GLN A 117 1.09 -9.21 0.71
C GLN A 117 1.86 -8.88 -0.60
N GLY A 118 1.16 -8.68 -1.72
CA GLY A 118 1.78 -8.37 -3.00
C GLY A 118 2.49 -9.55 -3.70
N GLN A 119 2.35 -10.79 -3.21
CA GLN A 119 3.05 -11.96 -3.77
C GLN A 119 2.76 -12.20 -5.25
N VAL A 120 1.52 -11.99 -5.70
CA VAL A 120 1.15 -12.13 -7.11
C VAL A 120 1.88 -11.08 -7.96
N VAL A 121 1.90 -9.82 -7.52
CA VAL A 121 2.61 -8.74 -8.21
C VAL A 121 4.11 -9.01 -8.27
N ALA A 122 4.71 -9.45 -7.17
CA ALA A 122 6.14 -9.80 -7.12
C ALA A 122 6.47 -10.99 -8.03
N CYS A 123 5.60 -12.00 -8.09
CA CYS A 123 5.75 -13.13 -9.00
C CYS A 123 5.69 -12.67 -10.46
N LEU A 124 4.67 -11.89 -10.85
CA LEU A 124 4.53 -11.37 -12.20
C LEU A 124 5.71 -10.47 -12.59
N ALA A 125 6.18 -9.62 -11.67
CA ALA A 125 7.37 -8.79 -11.89
C ALA A 125 8.63 -9.61 -12.14
N ALA A 126 8.79 -10.76 -11.49
CA ALA A 126 9.91 -11.67 -11.74
C ALA A 126 9.87 -12.32 -13.14
N HIS A 127 8.69 -12.38 -13.76
CA HIS A 127 8.45 -12.91 -15.10
C HIS A 127 8.15 -11.83 -16.15
N GLU A 128 8.51 -10.57 -15.89
CA GLU A 128 8.15 -9.41 -16.73
C GLU A 128 8.44 -9.62 -18.23
N ALA A 129 9.53 -10.30 -18.57
CA ALA A 129 9.92 -10.56 -19.95
C ALA A 129 8.90 -11.42 -20.72
N ASP A 130 8.22 -12.32 -20.01
CA ASP A 130 7.32 -13.34 -20.56
C ASP A 130 5.85 -12.92 -20.51
N LEU A 131 5.54 -11.75 -19.92
CA LEU A 131 4.18 -11.24 -19.81
C LEU A 131 3.65 -10.74 -21.15
N GLY A 132 2.38 -11.02 -21.42
CA GLY A 132 1.63 -10.41 -22.51
C GLY A 132 1.51 -8.89 -22.33
N SER A 133 1.29 -8.16 -23.43
CA SER A 133 1.32 -6.69 -23.45
C SER A 133 0.36 -6.04 -22.43
N GLY A 134 -0.83 -6.60 -22.23
CA GLY A 134 -1.82 -6.09 -21.28
C GLY A 134 -1.36 -6.23 -19.83
N CYS A 135 -0.94 -7.43 -19.44
CA CYS A 135 -0.40 -7.72 -18.12
C CYS A 135 0.88 -6.90 -17.84
N LYS A 136 1.79 -6.86 -18.81
CA LYS A 136 3.05 -6.11 -18.71
C LYS A 136 2.84 -4.62 -18.46
N SER A 137 1.85 -3.99 -19.11
CA SER A 137 1.54 -2.58 -18.92
C SER A 137 1.12 -2.30 -17.45
N ILE A 138 0.21 -3.12 -16.91
CA ILE A 138 -0.28 -2.95 -15.54
C ILE A 138 0.83 -3.19 -14.52
N ILE A 139 1.59 -4.26 -14.68
CA ILE A 139 2.68 -4.59 -13.75
C ILE A 139 3.80 -3.55 -13.83
N GLY A 140 4.16 -3.09 -15.04
CA GLY A 140 5.16 -2.04 -15.24
C GLY A 140 4.82 -0.72 -14.55
N GLU A 141 3.56 -0.30 -14.57
CA GLU A 141 3.12 0.91 -13.86
C GLU A 141 3.21 0.75 -12.33
N LEU A 142 2.94 -0.45 -11.80
CA LEU A 142 2.99 -0.74 -10.36
C LEU A 142 4.40 -0.75 -9.80
N ILE A 143 5.38 -1.25 -10.55
CA ILE A 143 6.77 -1.35 -10.09
C ILE A 143 7.58 -0.08 -10.35
N ALA A 144 7.08 0.83 -11.20
CA ALA A 144 7.72 2.11 -11.52
C ALA A 144 7.44 3.21 -10.49
N ASN A 145 6.41 3.07 -9.63
CA ASN A 145 6.00 4.00 -8.58
C ASN A 145 6.48 3.55 -7.21
#